data_25a17eefd522600b8a51e30df333e227
#
_entry.id   25a17eefd522600b8a51e30df333e227
#
_cell.length_a   1.000
_cell.length_b   1.000
_cell.length_c   1.000
_cell.angle_alpha   90.00
_cell.angle_beta   90.00
_cell.angle_gamma   90.00
#
_symmetry.space_group_name_H-M   'P 1'
#
loop_
_entity.id
_entity.type
_entity.pdbx_description
1 polymer ?
#
loop_
_entity_poly.entity_id
_entity_poly.type
_entity_poly.pdbx_seq_one_letter_code
_entity_poly.pdbx_strand_id
1 'polypeptide(L)'
;MNSFILIAGLMLACSLGFVLPPLWRRAPAGDAVPRQRWPVIAVALLVPLLAVTLYAAVGNPKGLQPEPAAAQVGPEQIEKMVAGLAKRLAGQPNDADGWRMLARSYETLRRFDLAADAYRRLIALEPNNADMLVDYAVVLGMTLNTTLAGEPEVYLAKALAIDPNHIQALALSGSAALERDDAAGAVKPWKKILALVPADSDIGRSISNNIAKAEGR
;
A
#
# COMPACT_ATOMS: atom_id res chain seq x y z
N MET A 1 5.76 18.30 11.59
CA MET A 1 6.06 19.25 12.68
C MET A 1 6.71 20.54 12.17
N ASN A 2 7.75 20.44 11.33
CA ASN A 2 8.45 21.62 10.80
C ASN A 2 7.58 22.54 9.92
N SER A 3 6.66 21.99 9.12
CA SER A 3 5.79 22.78 8.23
C SER A 3 4.79 23.65 8.98
N PHE A 4 4.23 23.16 10.08
CA PHE A 4 3.28 23.91 10.90
C PHE A 4 3.95 25.09 11.62
N ILE A 5 5.14 24.84 12.21
CA ILE A 5 5.93 25.89 12.87
C ILE A 5 6.37 26.95 11.86
N LEU A 6 6.73 26.55 10.63
CA LEU A 6 7.08 27.47 9.55
C LEU A 6 5.88 28.32 9.10
N ILE A 7 4.70 27.72 8.95
CA ILE A 7 3.46 28.43 8.55
C ILE A 7 3.03 29.40 9.66
N ALA A 8 3.05 28.99 10.93
CA ALA A 8 2.71 29.81 12.07
C ALA A 8 3.72 30.96 12.23
N GLY A 9 5.01 30.71 12.05
CA GLY A 9 6.06 31.72 12.04
C GLY A 9 5.92 32.72 10.90
N LEU A 10 5.57 32.23 9.70
CA LEU A 10 5.33 33.09 8.54
C LEU A 10 4.10 34.01 8.73
N MET A 11 3.00 33.46 9.26
CA MET A 11 1.80 34.26 9.57
C MET A 11 2.08 35.33 10.64
N LEU A 12 2.87 35.00 11.66
CA LEU A 12 3.28 35.94 12.71
C LEU A 12 4.19 37.04 12.13
N ALA A 13 5.14 36.69 11.27
CA ALA A 13 6.02 37.64 10.59
C ALA A 13 5.24 38.55 9.63
N CYS A 14 4.27 38.04 8.89
CA CYS A 14 3.40 38.82 8.01
C CYS A 14 2.50 39.79 8.81
N SER A 15 1.93 39.38 9.92
CA SER A 15 1.09 40.25 10.77
C SER A 15 1.92 41.36 11.44
N LEU A 16 3.14 41.04 11.91
CA LEU A 16 4.08 42.03 12.42
C LEU A 16 4.57 42.99 11.33
N GLY A 17 4.85 42.48 10.11
CA GLY A 17 5.27 43.26 8.96
C GLY A 17 4.18 44.24 8.48
N PHE A 18 2.92 43.93 8.71
CA PHE A 18 1.79 44.83 8.37
C PHE A 18 1.53 45.90 9.45
N VAL A 19 1.74 45.57 10.72
CA VAL A 19 1.44 46.42 11.87
C VAL A 19 2.61 47.37 12.21
N LEU A 20 3.86 46.97 12.00
CA LEU A 20 5.06 47.76 12.38
C LEU A 20 5.36 48.95 11.45
N PRO A 21 5.23 48.92 10.10
CA PRO A 21 5.60 50.02 9.22
C PRO A 21 4.83 51.31 9.46
N PRO A 22 3.48 51.34 9.69
CA PRO A 22 2.78 52.58 10.00
C PRO A 22 3.18 53.18 11.33
N LEU A 23 3.82 52.42 12.25
CA LEU A 23 4.31 52.88 13.54
C LEU A 23 5.69 53.53 13.46
N TRP A 24 6.51 53.14 12.45
CA TRP A 24 7.83 53.70 12.25
C TRP A 24 7.87 54.91 11.30
N ARG A 25 6.81 55.16 10.53
CA ARG A 25 6.76 56.35 9.70
C ARG A 25 6.71 57.59 10.60
N ARG A 26 7.76 58.37 10.56
CA ARG A 26 7.83 59.69 11.21
C ARG A 26 6.71 60.57 10.67
N ALA A 27 5.84 61.07 11.53
CA ALA A 27 4.92 62.14 11.17
C ALA A 27 5.68 63.40 10.83
N PRO A 28 5.28 64.19 9.81
CA PRO A 28 5.86 65.50 9.55
C PRO A 28 5.72 66.34 10.79
N ALA A 29 6.76 67.12 11.09
CA ALA A 29 6.88 67.97 12.25
C ALA A 29 5.81 69.06 12.17
N GLY A 30 4.84 69.01 13.07
CA GLY A 30 3.79 70.03 13.12
C GLY A 30 2.87 70.00 14.34
N ASP A 31 2.54 68.84 14.87
CA ASP A 31 1.59 68.82 15.99
C ASP A 31 2.09 67.90 17.12
N ALA A 32 2.38 68.55 18.26
CA ALA A 32 2.83 67.90 19.48
C ALA A 32 1.67 67.30 20.24
N VAL A 33 1.17 66.13 19.78
CA VAL A 33 0.32 65.28 20.60
C VAL A 33 1.21 64.11 21.04
N PRO A 34 1.38 63.83 22.34
CA PRO A 34 2.18 62.71 22.82
C PRO A 34 1.48 61.44 22.39
N ARG A 35 2.00 60.78 21.35
CA ARG A 35 1.46 59.56 20.77
C ARG A 35 1.72 58.41 21.76
N GLN A 36 0.70 58.14 22.57
CA GLN A 36 0.74 57.10 23.57
C GLN A 36 0.92 55.75 22.86
N ARG A 37 2.18 55.24 22.84
CA ARG A 37 2.57 54.00 22.14
C ARG A 37 2.10 52.75 22.88
N TRP A 38 1.68 52.91 24.11
CA TRP A 38 1.31 51.81 24.98
C TRP A 38 0.11 50.96 24.48
N PRO A 39 -0.97 51.51 23.85
CA PRO A 39 -2.07 50.67 23.37
C PRO A 39 -1.62 49.72 22.24
N VAL A 40 -0.67 50.14 21.44
CA VAL A 40 -0.13 49.32 20.35
C VAL A 40 0.70 48.17 20.86
N ILE A 41 1.55 48.43 21.87
CA ILE A 41 2.33 47.41 22.56
C ILE A 41 1.39 46.45 23.28
N ALA A 42 0.35 46.95 23.90
CA ALA A 42 -0.68 46.14 24.58
C ALA A 42 -1.38 45.18 23.59
N VAL A 43 -1.78 45.64 22.41
CA VAL A 43 -2.43 44.80 21.37
C VAL A 43 -1.44 43.78 20.80
N ALA A 44 -0.20 44.19 20.56
CA ALA A 44 0.85 43.28 20.04
C ALA A 44 1.20 42.13 20.99
N LEU A 45 1.02 42.33 22.30
CA LEU A 45 1.22 41.30 23.32
C LEU A 45 -0.05 40.51 23.63
N LEU A 46 -1.22 41.20 23.61
CA LEU A 46 -2.51 40.60 23.98
C LEU A 46 -3.01 39.60 22.93
N VAL A 47 -2.81 39.88 21.65
CA VAL A 47 -3.26 38.99 20.55
C VAL A 47 -2.57 37.64 20.58
N PRO A 48 -1.22 37.52 20.60
CA PRO A 48 -0.56 36.23 20.66
C PRO A 48 -0.84 35.50 22.00
N LEU A 49 -0.95 36.23 23.12
CA LEU A 49 -1.31 35.65 24.41
C LEU A 49 -2.72 35.04 24.38
N LEU A 50 -3.69 35.75 23.79
CA LEU A 50 -5.06 35.27 23.60
C LEU A 50 -5.11 34.06 22.67
N ALA A 51 -4.32 34.05 21.59
CA ALA A 51 -4.24 32.95 20.67
C ALA A 51 -3.66 31.67 21.34
N VAL A 52 -2.62 31.81 22.16
CA VAL A 52 -2.02 30.71 22.90
C VAL A 52 -2.98 30.19 23.97
N THR A 53 -3.64 31.08 24.71
CA THR A 53 -4.60 30.66 25.75
C THR A 53 -5.85 30.02 25.16
N LEU A 54 -6.37 30.56 24.05
CA LEU A 54 -7.49 29.96 23.32
C LEU A 54 -7.13 28.59 22.76
N TYR A 55 -5.91 28.46 22.18
CA TYR A 55 -5.42 27.17 21.72
C TYR A 55 -5.22 26.17 22.86
N ALA A 56 -4.73 26.60 24.01
CA ALA A 56 -4.59 25.73 25.19
C ALA A 56 -5.95 25.29 25.77
N ALA A 57 -6.99 26.13 25.66
CA ALA A 57 -8.31 25.85 26.21
C ALA A 57 -9.21 25.03 25.27
N VAL A 58 -9.16 25.31 23.95
CA VAL A 58 -10.07 24.72 22.95
C VAL A 58 -9.32 23.77 21.99
N GLY A 59 -8.01 23.96 21.85
CA GLY A 59 -7.17 23.15 20.99
C GLY A 59 -6.91 21.76 21.56
N ASN A 60 -6.45 20.86 20.72
CA ASN A 60 -5.98 19.54 21.15
C ASN A 60 -4.43 19.53 21.22
N PRO A 61 -3.83 19.93 22.36
CA PRO A 61 -2.36 19.95 22.50
C PRO A 61 -1.73 18.56 22.38
N LYS A 62 -2.53 17.49 22.57
CA LYS A 62 -2.06 16.11 22.35
C LYS A 62 -1.83 15.80 20.86
N GLY A 63 -2.49 16.50 19.94
CA GLY A 63 -2.25 16.38 18.49
C GLY A 63 -0.91 16.96 18.04
N LEU A 64 -0.22 17.75 18.89
CA LEU A 64 1.14 18.24 18.64
C LEU A 64 2.22 17.28 19.16
N GLN A 65 1.85 16.31 19.98
CA GLN A 65 2.76 15.22 20.32
C GLN A 65 2.93 14.39 19.06
N PRO A 66 4.18 14.09 18.64
CA PRO A 66 4.35 13.11 17.58
C PRO A 66 3.61 11.86 18.05
N GLU A 67 2.61 11.41 17.25
CA GLU A 67 2.05 10.08 17.49
C GLU A 67 3.23 9.17 17.77
N PRO A 68 3.20 8.39 18.89
CA PRO A 68 4.24 7.40 19.11
C PRO A 68 4.26 6.61 17.80
N ALA A 69 5.35 6.74 17.04
CA ALA A 69 5.49 6.15 15.72
C ALA A 69 4.97 4.74 15.88
N ALA A 70 3.82 4.45 15.23
CA ALA A 70 3.08 3.21 15.43
C ALA A 70 4.15 2.14 15.47
N ALA A 71 4.33 1.51 16.63
CA ALA A 71 5.54 0.79 16.99
C ALA A 71 5.87 -0.08 15.78
N GLN A 72 6.90 0.30 15.02
CA GLN A 72 7.22 -0.38 13.77
C GLN A 72 7.48 -1.80 14.20
N VAL A 73 6.52 -2.67 13.89
CA VAL A 73 6.60 -4.08 14.26
C VAL A 73 7.87 -4.58 13.60
N GLY A 74 8.92 -4.77 14.39
CA GLY A 74 10.21 -5.18 13.87
C GLY A 74 10.11 -6.55 13.22
N PRO A 75 11.01 -6.89 12.28
CA PRO A 75 11.00 -8.17 11.57
C PRO A 75 10.90 -9.37 12.54
N GLU A 76 11.61 -9.33 13.65
CA GLU A 76 11.58 -10.39 14.68
C GLU A 76 10.19 -10.54 15.33
N GLN A 77 9.48 -9.44 15.54
CA GLN A 77 8.12 -9.49 16.10
C GLN A 77 7.12 -10.05 15.09
N ILE A 78 7.29 -9.73 13.78
CA ILE A 78 6.50 -10.33 12.71
C ILE A 78 6.73 -11.84 12.67
N GLU A 79 7.98 -12.29 12.70
CA GLU A 79 8.30 -13.73 12.72
C GLU A 79 7.68 -14.45 13.93
N LYS A 80 7.72 -13.85 15.12
CA LYS A 80 7.06 -14.40 16.32
C LYS A 80 5.55 -14.51 16.17
N MET A 81 4.90 -13.48 15.56
CA MET A 81 3.45 -13.50 15.32
C MET A 81 3.08 -14.60 14.31
N VAL A 82 3.83 -14.74 13.22
CA VAL A 82 3.60 -15.76 12.20
C VAL A 82 3.82 -17.17 12.77
N ALA A 83 4.88 -17.36 13.54
CA ALA A 83 5.13 -18.64 14.24
C ALA A 83 4.01 -18.97 15.26
N GLY A 84 3.50 -17.97 15.97
CA GLY A 84 2.34 -18.10 16.86
C GLY A 84 1.07 -18.54 16.12
N LEU A 85 0.81 -17.94 14.94
CA LEU A 85 -0.30 -18.31 14.08
C LEU A 85 -0.15 -19.75 13.58
N ALA A 86 1.02 -20.16 13.11
CA ALA A 86 1.28 -21.51 12.65
C ALA A 86 1.04 -22.55 13.78
N LYS A 87 1.49 -22.24 15.01
CA LYS A 87 1.26 -23.11 16.18
C LYS A 87 -0.23 -23.22 16.52
N ARG A 88 -0.99 -22.11 16.43
CA ARG A 88 -2.46 -22.13 16.65
C ARG A 88 -3.14 -23.03 15.63
N LEU A 89 -2.78 -22.91 14.35
CA LEU A 89 -3.38 -23.69 13.26
C LEU A 89 -3.07 -25.18 13.33
N ALA A 90 -1.97 -25.57 13.94
CA ALA A 90 -1.69 -26.97 14.23
C ALA A 90 -2.75 -27.59 15.17
N GLY A 91 -3.33 -26.79 16.07
CA GLY A 91 -4.45 -27.20 16.94
C GLY A 91 -5.83 -26.93 16.34
N GLN A 92 -5.92 -26.16 15.26
CA GLN A 92 -7.17 -25.76 14.58
C GLN A 92 -7.03 -25.97 13.06
N PRO A 93 -6.90 -27.24 12.60
CA PRO A 93 -6.57 -27.52 11.19
C PRO A 93 -7.65 -27.12 10.19
N ASN A 94 -8.89 -26.90 10.64
CA ASN A 94 -10.03 -26.52 9.80
C ASN A 94 -10.27 -24.99 9.70
N ASP A 95 -9.37 -24.15 10.24
CA ASP A 95 -9.43 -22.69 10.13
C ASP A 95 -8.87 -22.24 8.77
N ALA A 96 -9.73 -22.23 7.74
CA ALA A 96 -9.36 -21.84 6.38
C ALA A 96 -8.84 -20.39 6.32
N ASP A 97 -9.48 -19.46 7.04
CA ASP A 97 -9.03 -18.05 7.09
C ASP A 97 -7.67 -17.90 7.75
N GLY A 98 -7.43 -18.68 8.81
CA GLY A 98 -6.12 -18.75 9.45
C GLY A 98 -5.04 -19.26 8.50
N TRP A 99 -5.30 -20.34 7.74
CA TRP A 99 -4.35 -20.86 6.75
C TRP A 99 -4.09 -19.86 5.63
N ARG A 100 -5.12 -19.14 5.15
CA ARG A 100 -4.97 -18.07 4.15
C ARG A 100 -4.08 -16.95 4.66
N MET A 101 -4.30 -16.50 5.90
CA MET A 101 -3.46 -15.49 6.54
C MET A 101 -2.01 -15.97 6.69
N LEU A 102 -1.81 -17.21 7.11
CA LEU A 102 -0.47 -17.79 7.27
C LEU A 102 0.28 -17.87 5.94
N ALA A 103 -0.39 -18.35 4.87
CA ALA A 103 0.19 -18.44 3.54
C ALA A 103 0.69 -17.07 3.05
N ARG A 104 -0.16 -16.05 3.09
CA ARG A 104 0.19 -14.67 2.70
C ARG A 104 1.29 -14.06 3.57
N SER A 105 1.31 -14.40 4.86
CA SER A 105 2.39 -13.95 5.76
C SER A 105 3.73 -14.55 5.35
N TYR A 106 3.76 -15.84 5.01
CA TYR A 106 4.97 -16.50 4.52
C TYR A 106 5.42 -15.99 3.15
N GLU A 107 4.50 -15.67 2.24
CA GLU A 107 4.83 -15.00 0.97
C GLU A 107 5.52 -13.66 1.20
N THR A 108 4.94 -12.82 2.09
CA THR A 108 5.52 -11.51 2.44
C THR A 108 6.94 -11.66 3.03
N LEU A 109 7.16 -12.71 3.80
CA LEU A 109 8.48 -13.05 4.35
C LEU A 109 9.37 -13.79 3.34
N ARG A 110 8.90 -14.02 2.10
CA ARG A 110 9.59 -14.81 1.05
C ARG A 110 9.94 -16.24 1.47
N ARG A 111 9.16 -16.80 2.40
CA ARG A 111 9.27 -18.18 2.85
C ARG A 111 8.35 -19.06 2.00
N PHE A 112 8.69 -19.20 0.72
CA PHE A 112 7.80 -19.81 -0.27
C PHE A 112 7.50 -21.27 0.00
N ASP A 113 8.44 -22.03 0.53
CA ASP A 113 8.20 -23.43 0.96
C ASP A 113 7.09 -23.52 2.02
N LEU A 114 7.16 -22.67 3.05
CA LEU A 114 6.18 -22.64 4.13
C LEU A 114 4.83 -22.08 3.63
N ALA A 115 4.86 -21.12 2.70
CA ALA A 115 3.65 -20.64 2.04
C ALA A 115 2.96 -21.74 1.24
N ALA A 116 3.71 -22.54 0.48
CA ALA A 116 3.18 -23.67 -0.28
C ALA A 116 2.53 -24.72 0.64
N ASP A 117 3.13 -25.02 1.79
CA ASP A 117 2.55 -25.92 2.78
C ASP A 117 1.21 -25.39 3.35
N ALA A 118 1.15 -24.09 3.64
CA ALA A 118 -0.07 -23.43 4.13
C ALA A 118 -1.17 -23.43 3.05
N TYR A 119 -0.84 -23.10 1.79
CA TYR A 119 -1.78 -23.18 0.67
C TYR A 119 -2.27 -24.60 0.42
N ARG A 120 -1.43 -25.60 0.55
CA ARG A 120 -1.83 -27.02 0.41
C ARG A 120 -2.92 -27.38 1.43
N ARG A 121 -2.79 -26.90 2.69
CA ARG A 121 -3.84 -27.06 3.71
C ARG A 121 -5.11 -26.32 3.34
N LEU A 122 -4.98 -25.09 2.87
CA LEU A 122 -6.12 -24.26 2.47
C LEU A 122 -6.90 -24.88 1.30
N ILE A 123 -6.21 -25.36 0.25
CA ILE A 123 -6.85 -26.01 -0.90
C ILE A 123 -7.58 -27.29 -0.49
N ALA A 124 -7.06 -28.02 0.51
CA ALA A 124 -7.78 -29.18 1.03
C ALA A 124 -9.10 -28.81 1.71
N LEU A 125 -9.21 -27.61 2.28
CA LEU A 125 -10.43 -27.10 2.90
C LEU A 125 -11.37 -26.42 1.87
N GLU A 126 -10.80 -25.74 0.87
CA GLU A 126 -11.52 -24.99 -0.17
C GLU A 126 -11.13 -25.47 -1.58
N PRO A 127 -11.46 -26.70 -1.98
CA PRO A 127 -10.96 -27.29 -3.23
C PRO A 127 -11.51 -26.63 -4.50
N ASN A 128 -12.61 -25.90 -4.39
CA ASN A 128 -13.29 -25.23 -5.51
C ASN A 128 -13.05 -23.72 -5.56
N ASN A 129 -11.96 -23.24 -4.96
CA ASN A 129 -11.57 -21.83 -4.98
C ASN A 129 -10.49 -21.60 -6.04
N ALA A 130 -10.89 -21.04 -7.19
CA ALA A 130 -9.99 -20.83 -8.33
C ALA A 130 -8.83 -19.87 -7.97
N ASP A 131 -9.11 -18.79 -7.21
CA ASP A 131 -8.09 -17.83 -6.79
C ASP A 131 -7.00 -18.51 -5.96
N MET A 132 -7.40 -19.38 -5.01
CA MET A 132 -6.44 -20.09 -4.16
C MET A 132 -5.57 -21.08 -4.93
N LEU A 133 -6.12 -21.72 -5.96
CA LEU A 133 -5.35 -22.61 -6.83
C LEU A 133 -4.32 -21.84 -7.64
N VAL A 134 -4.66 -20.63 -8.09
CA VAL A 134 -3.74 -19.75 -8.80
C VAL A 134 -2.64 -19.24 -7.88
N ASP A 135 -2.99 -18.75 -6.67
CA ASP A 135 -2.01 -18.31 -5.68
C ASP A 135 -1.03 -19.44 -5.32
N TYR A 136 -1.55 -20.65 -5.13
CA TYR A 136 -0.70 -21.82 -4.87
C TYR A 136 0.23 -22.15 -6.05
N ALA A 137 -0.27 -22.08 -7.29
CA ALA A 137 0.57 -22.32 -8.47
C ALA A 137 1.72 -21.29 -8.56
N VAL A 138 1.44 -20.02 -8.26
CA VAL A 138 2.47 -18.97 -8.21
C VAL A 138 3.51 -19.27 -7.15
N VAL A 139 3.07 -19.61 -5.95
CA VAL A 139 3.99 -19.94 -4.83
C VAL A 139 4.83 -21.17 -5.13
N LEU A 140 4.24 -22.21 -5.73
CA LEU A 140 4.98 -23.37 -6.20
C LEU A 140 6.06 -22.98 -7.23
N GLY A 141 5.70 -22.13 -8.19
CA GLY A 141 6.67 -21.63 -9.15
C GLY A 141 7.85 -20.93 -8.48
N MET A 142 7.59 -20.18 -7.39
CA MET A 142 8.66 -19.53 -6.63
C MET A 142 9.57 -20.52 -5.87
N THR A 143 9.07 -21.68 -5.48
CA THR A 143 9.91 -22.76 -4.89
C THR A 143 10.74 -23.50 -5.93
N LEU A 144 10.31 -23.48 -7.21
CA LEU A 144 10.91 -24.19 -8.34
C LEU A 144 11.75 -23.27 -9.25
N ASN A 145 12.53 -22.37 -8.67
CA ASN A 145 13.38 -21.42 -9.40
C ASN A 145 12.60 -20.49 -10.36
N THR A 146 11.41 -20.08 -9.95
CA THR A 146 10.51 -19.17 -10.69
C THR A 146 9.96 -19.74 -12.00
N THR A 147 9.82 -21.07 -12.12
CA THR A 147 9.16 -21.69 -13.26
C THR A 147 7.70 -21.98 -12.98
N LEU A 148 6.83 -21.70 -13.95
CA LEU A 148 5.42 -22.08 -13.94
C LEU A 148 5.16 -23.39 -14.68
N ALA A 149 6.13 -23.87 -15.44
CA ALA A 149 6.04 -25.14 -16.17
C ALA A 149 6.09 -26.33 -15.20
N GLY A 150 5.29 -27.35 -15.49
CA GLY A 150 5.26 -28.59 -14.72
C GLY A 150 4.18 -28.61 -13.64
N GLU A 151 4.55 -28.81 -12.35
CA GLU A 151 3.57 -28.96 -11.27
C GLU A 151 2.65 -27.73 -11.10
N PRO A 152 3.11 -26.46 -11.17
CA PRO A 152 2.24 -25.29 -11.08
C PRO A 152 1.13 -25.29 -12.13
N GLU A 153 1.40 -25.77 -13.37
CA GLU A 153 0.39 -25.80 -14.44
C GLU A 153 -0.81 -26.70 -14.09
N VAL A 154 -0.60 -27.73 -13.31
CA VAL A 154 -1.70 -28.63 -12.86
C VAL A 154 -2.73 -27.83 -12.06
N TYR A 155 -2.28 -26.91 -11.22
CA TYR A 155 -3.16 -26.07 -10.41
C TYR A 155 -3.79 -24.95 -11.21
N LEU A 156 -3.07 -24.37 -12.19
CA LEU A 156 -3.64 -23.44 -13.15
C LEU A 156 -4.75 -24.08 -13.98
N ALA A 157 -4.56 -25.32 -14.44
CA ALA A 157 -5.57 -26.06 -15.17
C ALA A 157 -6.79 -26.36 -14.30
N LYS A 158 -6.62 -26.71 -13.01
CA LYS A 158 -7.72 -26.87 -12.06
C LYS A 158 -8.48 -25.57 -11.85
N ALA A 159 -7.79 -24.45 -11.70
CA ALA A 159 -8.40 -23.13 -11.56
C ALA A 159 -9.27 -22.79 -12.79
N LEU A 160 -8.75 -23.05 -14.01
CA LEU A 160 -9.49 -22.83 -15.26
C LEU A 160 -10.64 -23.83 -15.48
N ALA A 161 -10.61 -24.99 -14.85
CA ALA A 161 -11.77 -25.90 -14.85
C ALA A 161 -12.92 -25.38 -13.98
N ILE A 162 -12.60 -24.63 -12.89
CA ILE A 162 -13.59 -23.99 -12.01
C ILE A 162 -14.09 -22.68 -12.62
N ASP A 163 -13.17 -21.79 -12.99
CA ASP A 163 -13.44 -20.53 -13.69
C ASP A 163 -12.66 -20.46 -15.01
N PRO A 164 -13.30 -20.84 -16.13
CA PRO A 164 -12.67 -20.77 -17.45
C PRO A 164 -12.26 -19.36 -17.88
N ASN A 165 -12.78 -18.31 -17.24
CA ASN A 165 -12.53 -16.91 -17.58
C ASN A 165 -11.57 -16.22 -16.57
N HIS A 166 -10.98 -16.97 -15.69
CA HIS A 166 -10.03 -16.46 -14.70
C HIS A 166 -8.80 -15.84 -15.37
N ILE A 167 -8.73 -14.51 -15.45
CA ILE A 167 -7.73 -13.77 -16.22
C ILE A 167 -6.31 -14.12 -15.81
N GLN A 168 -6.03 -14.16 -14.50
CA GLN A 168 -4.70 -14.47 -14.00
C GLN A 168 -4.28 -15.91 -14.33
N ALA A 169 -5.18 -16.89 -14.18
CA ALA A 169 -4.89 -18.27 -14.54
C ALA A 169 -4.59 -18.41 -16.05
N LEU A 170 -5.37 -17.74 -16.91
CA LEU A 170 -5.12 -17.70 -18.36
C LEU A 170 -3.75 -17.08 -18.68
N ALA A 171 -3.41 -15.96 -18.04
CA ALA A 171 -2.15 -15.28 -18.24
C ALA A 171 -0.96 -16.18 -17.87
N LEU A 172 -1.02 -16.79 -16.67
CA LEU A 172 0.04 -17.66 -16.16
C LEU A 172 0.14 -18.98 -16.97
N SER A 173 -0.98 -19.55 -17.43
CA SER A 173 -0.96 -20.73 -18.30
C SER A 173 -0.26 -20.43 -19.63
N GLY A 174 -0.47 -19.23 -20.19
CA GLY A 174 0.26 -18.82 -21.39
C GLY A 174 1.76 -18.66 -21.12
N SER A 175 2.13 -18.10 -19.99
CA SER A 175 3.54 -17.97 -19.58
C SER A 175 4.21 -19.34 -19.40
N ALA A 176 3.53 -20.27 -18.74
CA ALA A 176 4.02 -21.64 -18.53
C ALA A 176 4.23 -22.38 -19.88
N ALA A 177 3.34 -22.17 -20.85
CA ALA A 177 3.50 -22.72 -22.20
C ALA A 177 4.76 -22.16 -22.90
N LEU A 178 5.02 -20.84 -22.77
CA LEU A 178 6.25 -20.25 -23.30
C LEU A 178 7.52 -20.79 -22.65
N GLU A 179 7.50 -21.05 -21.35
CA GLU A 179 8.65 -21.65 -20.65
C GLU A 179 9.01 -23.04 -21.18
N ARG A 180 8.06 -23.70 -21.87
CA ARG A 180 8.28 -24.98 -22.57
C ARG A 180 8.50 -24.82 -24.07
N ASP A 181 8.78 -23.61 -24.56
CA ASP A 181 8.89 -23.27 -25.97
C ASP A 181 7.62 -23.54 -26.80
N ASP A 182 6.44 -23.65 -26.14
CA ASP A 182 5.14 -23.82 -26.82
C ASP A 182 4.47 -22.47 -27.05
N ALA A 183 4.92 -21.74 -28.06
CA ALA A 183 4.37 -20.45 -28.44
C ALA A 183 2.88 -20.53 -28.83
N ALA A 184 2.49 -21.61 -29.55
CA ALA A 184 1.10 -21.81 -29.97
C ALA A 184 0.17 -22.05 -28.75
N GLY A 185 0.63 -22.85 -27.80
CA GLY A 185 -0.05 -23.10 -26.52
C GLY A 185 -0.19 -21.84 -25.68
N ALA A 186 0.78 -20.91 -25.72
CA ALA A 186 0.73 -19.65 -25.01
C ALA A 186 -0.30 -18.67 -25.60
N VAL A 187 -0.36 -18.57 -26.92
CA VAL A 187 -1.24 -17.62 -27.62
C VAL A 187 -2.72 -17.91 -27.38
N LYS A 188 -3.10 -19.17 -27.25
CA LYS A 188 -4.52 -19.57 -27.06
C LYS A 188 -5.15 -18.97 -25.80
N PRO A 189 -4.62 -19.16 -24.59
CA PRO A 189 -5.19 -18.55 -23.38
C PRO A 189 -5.08 -17.03 -23.41
N TRP A 190 -4.03 -16.46 -23.98
CA TRP A 190 -3.88 -15.01 -24.09
C TRP A 190 -4.91 -14.36 -25.03
N LYS A 191 -5.24 -14.98 -26.17
CA LYS A 191 -6.33 -14.52 -27.03
C LYS A 191 -7.69 -14.55 -26.32
N LYS A 192 -7.89 -15.50 -25.41
CA LYS A 192 -9.09 -15.53 -24.57
C LYS A 192 -9.15 -14.33 -23.63
N ILE A 193 -8.03 -13.91 -23.04
CA ILE A 193 -7.99 -12.70 -22.20
C ILE A 193 -8.42 -11.47 -23.01
N LEU A 194 -7.91 -11.31 -24.25
CA LEU A 194 -8.28 -10.18 -25.12
C LEU A 194 -9.77 -10.13 -25.45
N ALA A 195 -10.48 -11.26 -25.40
CA ALA A 195 -11.93 -11.30 -25.55
C ALA A 195 -12.68 -10.89 -24.25
N LEU A 196 -12.01 -10.87 -23.10
CA LEU A 196 -12.60 -10.59 -21.79
C LEU A 196 -12.32 -9.17 -21.31
N VAL A 197 -11.29 -8.50 -21.83
CA VAL A 197 -10.86 -7.18 -21.38
C VAL A 197 -10.89 -6.15 -22.50
N PRO A 198 -11.07 -4.85 -22.21
CA PRO A 198 -10.93 -3.79 -23.23
C PRO A 198 -9.52 -3.81 -23.84
N ALA A 199 -9.45 -3.65 -25.16
CA ALA A 199 -8.18 -3.69 -25.91
C ALA A 199 -7.19 -2.58 -25.49
N ASP A 200 -7.72 -1.43 -25.06
CA ASP A 200 -6.99 -0.24 -24.59
C ASP A 200 -6.64 -0.30 -23.09
N SER A 201 -7.05 -1.34 -22.37
CA SER A 201 -6.65 -1.55 -20.99
C SER A 201 -5.17 -1.93 -20.87
N ASP A 202 -4.57 -1.72 -19.69
CA ASP A 202 -3.18 -2.12 -19.42
C ASP A 202 -2.96 -3.62 -19.64
N ILE A 203 -3.92 -4.44 -19.20
CA ILE A 203 -3.91 -5.88 -19.40
C ILE A 203 -3.99 -6.21 -20.90
N GLY A 204 -4.92 -5.60 -21.62
CA GLY A 204 -5.10 -5.82 -23.08
C GLY A 204 -3.83 -5.50 -23.85
N ARG A 205 -3.21 -4.36 -23.59
CA ARG A 205 -1.94 -3.96 -24.22
C ARG A 205 -0.79 -4.92 -23.86
N SER A 206 -0.66 -5.30 -22.59
CA SER A 206 0.39 -6.22 -22.14
C SER A 206 0.26 -7.59 -22.81
N ILE A 207 -0.94 -8.15 -22.85
CA ILE A 207 -1.22 -9.44 -23.46
C ILE A 207 -1.01 -9.39 -24.99
N SER A 208 -1.42 -8.32 -25.66
CA SER A 208 -1.17 -8.13 -27.09
C SER A 208 0.32 -8.14 -27.42
N ASN A 209 1.13 -7.47 -26.60
CA ASN A 209 2.59 -7.47 -26.74
C ASN A 209 3.20 -8.87 -26.54
N ASN A 210 2.67 -9.63 -25.56
CA ASN A 210 3.13 -10.99 -25.30
C ASN A 210 2.81 -11.92 -26.48
N ILE A 211 1.61 -11.81 -27.05
CA ILE A 211 1.22 -12.55 -28.25
C ILE A 211 2.13 -12.20 -29.44
N ALA A 212 2.37 -10.90 -29.70
CA ALA A 212 3.25 -10.48 -30.79
C ALA A 212 4.68 -11.05 -30.64
N LYS A 213 5.23 -11.06 -29.43
CA LYS A 213 6.54 -11.68 -29.15
C LYS A 213 6.51 -13.18 -29.37
N ALA A 214 5.48 -13.88 -28.93
CA ALA A 214 5.35 -15.33 -29.10
C ALA A 214 5.18 -15.73 -30.58
N GLU A 215 4.51 -14.90 -31.38
CA GLU A 215 4.32 -15.11 -32.82
C GLU A 215 5.54 -14.63 -33.68
N GLY A 216 6.60 -14.11 -33.03
CA GLY A 216 7.82 -13.65 -33.73
C GLY A 216 7.67 -12.32 -34.47
N ARG A 217 6.73 -11.47 -34.08
CA ARG A 217 6.44 -10.14 -34.66
C ARG A 217 7.07 -8.99 -33.88
#